data_bd13483ba052f948d7dd0f5759dce8f4
#
_entry.id   bd13483ba052f948d7dd0f5759dce8f4
#
_cell.length_a   1.000
_cell.length_b   1.000
_cell.length_c   1.000
_cell.angle_alpha   90.00
_cell.angle_beta   90.00
_cell.angle_gamma   90.00
#
_symmetry.space_group_name_H-M   'P 1'
#
loop_
_entity.id
_entity.type
_entity.pdbx_description
1 polymer ?
#
loop_
_entity_poly.entity_id
_entity_poly.type
_entity_poly.pdbx_seq_one_letter_code
_entity_poly.pdbx_strand_id
1 'polypeptide(L)'
;MIFGGLFGGGREATRAQVAVVRDITIGRMVRLDALAWRRLAGGTFTLDRDTLEITAQGIIKLDDGGGYVHRFYTDDEMMLQAVSQQPDGSDADDFTLFRPWSSTYATGGWDDAAFRDRLSQPRWDEAGLPPFRRFWYDGDERVQPPVQLWEALYYERDGAPVKHIRQQCMLYVRDLAPEGQELLLALSARPEGGDTTHDIMIGLPLSPAEFSA
;
A
#
# COMPACT_ATOMS: atom_id res chain seq x y z
N MET A 1 2.90 -28.40 -58.77
CA MET A 1 1.89 -27.89 -57.85
C MET A 1 2.38 -28.17 -56.45
N ILE A 2 2.88 -27.14 -55.79
CA ILE A 2 3.46 -27.24 -54.44
C ILE A 2 2.59 -26.35 -53.55
N PHE A 3 1.86 -27.00 -52.64
CA PHE A 3 1.10 -26.29 -51.59
C PHE A 3 2.02 -26.09 -50.39
N GLY A 4 2.49 -24.86 -50.19
CA GLY A 4 3.17 -24.46 -48.99
C GLY A 4 2.14 -24.14 -47.89
N GLY A 5 2.15 -24.93 -46.82
CA GLY A 5 1.36 -24.68 -45.63
C GLY A 5 1.94 -23.52 -44.85
N LEU A 6 1.16 -22.43 -44.71
CA LEU A 6 1.41 -21.37 -43.73
C LEU A 6 0.99 -21.89 -42.35
N PHE A 7 1.91 -22.28 -41.52
CA PHE A 7 1.73 -22.36 -40.08
C PHE A 7 1.88 -20.98 -39.52
N GLY A 8 0.76 -20.31 -39.31
CA GLY A 8 0.68 -19.11 -38.49
C GLY A 8 0.89 -19.52 -37.03
N GLY A 9 2.11 -19.33 -36.53
CA GLY A 9 2.39 -19.38 -35.10
C GLY A 9 1.70 -18.22 -34.44
N GLY A 10 0.54 -18.43 -33.88
CA GLY A 10 -0.06 -17.50 -32.92
C GLY A 10 0.89 -17.35 -31.75
N ARG A 11 1.53 -16.18 -31.62
CA ARG A 11 2.14 -15.79 -30.35
C ARG A 11 0.99 -15.75 -29.34
N GLU A 12 0.89 -16.76 -28.48
CA GLU A 12 0.14 -16.62 -27.24
C GLU A 12 0.71 -15.39 -26.54
N ALA A 13 -0.08 -14.34 -26.47
CA ALA A 13 0.25 -13.19 -25.64
C ALA A 13 0.34 -13.74 -24.20
N THR A 14 1.56 -13.79 -23.68
CA THR A 14 1.80 -14.16 -22.29
C THR A 14 0.92 -13.27 -21.44
N ARG A 15 -0.10 -13.84 -20.79
CA ARG A 15 -0.95 -13.09 -19.87
C ARG A 15 -0.04 -12.47 -18.83
N ALA A 16 -0.18 -11.17 -18.63
CA ALA A 16 0.56 -10.48 -17.57
C ALA A 16 0.17 -11.11 -16.23
N GLN A 17 1.15 -11.58 -15.48
CA GLN A 17 0.97 -12.08 -14.13
C GLN A 17 1.36 -11.00 -13.14
N VAL A 18 0.60 -10.86 -12.04
CA VAL A 18 1.01 -10.00 -10.94
C VAL A 18 2.26 -10.55 -10.26
N ALA A 19 3.08 -9.66 -9.73
CA ALA A 19 4.30 -10.02 -9.04
C ALA A 19 4.03 -10.96 -7.84
N VAL A 20 4.93 -11.92 -7.62
CA VAL A 20 4.98 -12.72 -6.40
C VAL A 20 6.15 -12.21 -5.57
N VAL A 21 5.86 -11.50 -4.48
CA VAL A 21 6.86 -10.84 -3.65
C VAL A 21 7.07 -11.66 -2.39
N ARG A 22 8.20 -12.31 -2.23
CA ARG A 22 8.50 -13.21 -1.09
C ARG A 22 7.36 -14.21 -0.81
N ASP A 23 6.89 -14.89 -1.85
CA ASP A 23 5.76 -15.81 -1.83
C ASP A 23 4.38 -15.17 -1.57
N ILE A 24 4.29 -13.84 -1.37
CA ILE A 24 3.04 -13.12 -1.19
C ILE A 24 2.43 -12.81 -2.57
N THR A 25 1.19 -13.21 -2.75
CA THR A 25 0.36 -12.89 -3.93
C THR A 25 -1.11 -13.19 -3.63
N ILE A 26 -2.01 -12.82 -4.52
CA ILE A 26 -3.46 -13.09 -4.40
C ILE A 26 -3.73 -14.60 -4.15
N GLY A 27 -4.59 -14.88 -3.18
CA GLY A 27 -4.97 -16.25 -2.77
C GLY A 27 -3.96 -16.94 -1.85
N ARG A 28 -2.93 -16.25 -1.40
CA ARG A 28 -2.00 -16.75 -0.38
C ARG A 28 -2.37 -16.23 1.00
N MET A 29 -1.95 -17.00 2.00
CA MET A 29 -2.05 -16.61 3.40
C MET A 29 -0.70 -16.08 3.86
N VAL A 30 -0.70 -14.93 4.54
CA VAL A 30 0.48 -14.38 5.21
C VAL A 30 0.30 -14.56 6.70
N ARG A 31 1.25 -15.24 7.34
CA ARG A 31 1.26 -15.44 8.78
C ARG A 31 2.31 -14.55 9.42
N LEU A 32 1.90 -13.77 10.42
CA LEU A 32 2.79 -12.91 11.20
C LEU A 32 3.44 -13.71 12.33
N ASP A 33 4.73 -13.45 12.56
CA ASP A 33 5.43 -14.01 13.73
C ASP A 33 4.96 -13.32 15.02
N ALA A 34 4.75 -14.08 16.07
CA ALA A 34 4.43 -13.57 17.40
C ALA A 34 5.45 -12.55 17.95
N LEU A 35 6.69 -12.53 17.44
CA LEU A 35 7.70 -11.53 17.79
C LEU A 35 7.37 -10.14 17.24
N ALA A 36 6.71 -10.05 16.09
CA ALA A 36 6.24 -8.79 15.54
C ALA A 36 5.31 -8.04 16.50
N TRP A 37 4.54 -8.79 17.27
CA TRP A 37 3.58 -8.27 18.26
C TRP A 37 4.21 -7.57 19.46
N ARG A 38 5.42 -7.94 19.84
CA ARG A 38 6.11 -7.34 20.99
C ARG A 38 6.42 -5.87 20.79
N ARG A 39 6.51 -5.43 19.53
CA ARG A 39 6.73 -4.03 19.18
C ARG A 39 5.47 -3.17 19.34
N LEU A 40 4.31 -3.79 19.46
CA LEU A 40 3.03 -3.07 19.59
C LEU A 40 2.79 -2.52 20.99
N ALA A 41 3.60 -2.88 21.97
CA ALA A 41 3.48 -2.34 23.31
C ALA A 41 3.66 -0.80 23.27
N GLY A 42 2.58 -0.06 23.61
CA GLY A 42 2.54 1.41 23.54
C GLY A 42 2.08 2.00 22.22
N GLY A 43 1.86 1.20 21.17
CA GLY A 43 1.26 1.61 19.90
C GLY A 43 -0.27 1.63 19.95
N THR A 44 -0.87 2.25 18.93
CA THR A 44 -2.31 2.19 18.67
C THR A 44 -2.70 1.08 17.70
N PHE A 45 -1.70 0.52 17.00
CA PHE A 45 -1.92 -0.61 16.11
C PHE A 45 -2.37 -1.84 16.90
N THR A 46 -3.47 -2.43 16.50
CA THR A 46 -4.00 -3.68 17.07
C THR A 46 -4.30 -4.65 15.94
N LEU A 47 -4.22 -5.94 16.23
CA LEU A 47 -4.50 -6.99 15.28
C LEU A 47 -5.27 -8.12 16.00
N ASP A 48 -6.33 -8.58 15.39
CA ASP A 48 -7.21 -9.58 16.00
C ASP A 48 -6.81 -11.02 15.62
N ARG A 49 -5.98 -11.18 14.59
CA ARG A 49 -5.48 -12.47 14.09
C ARG A 49 -4.07 -12.35 13.52
N ASP A 50 -3.32 -13.44 13.53
CA ASP A 50 -1.94 -13.53 13.05
C ASP A 50 -1.83 -14.00 11.58
N THR A 51 -2.95 -14.36 10.96
CA THR A 51 -2.99 -14.91 9.59
C THR A 51 -3.93 -14.06 8.73
N LEU A 52 -3.41 -13.59 7.59
CA LEU A 52 -4.05 -12.66 6.68
C LEU A 52 -4.22 -13.32 5.31
N GLU A 53 -5.42 -13.35 4.76
CA GLU A 53 -5.68 -13.81 3.40
C GLU A 53 -5.54 -12.65 2.42
N ILE A 54 -4.72 -12.82 1.38
CA ILE A 54 -4.53 -11.81 0.34
C ILE A 54 -5.62 -11.97 -0.72
N THR A 55 -6.51 -11.00 -0.81
CA THR A 55 -7.67 -10.99 -1.72
C THR A 55 -7.47 -10.11 -2.95
N ALA A 56 -6.56 -9.13 -2.88
CA ALA A 56 -6.24 -8.26 -4.00
C ALA A 56 -4.80 -7.77 -3.93
N GLN A 57 -4.26 -7.34 -5.08
CA GLN A 57 -2.92 -6.80 -5.17
C GLN A 57 -2.92 -5.50 -5.96
N GLY A 58 -2.30 -4.46 -5.40
CA GLY A 58 -2.04 -3.18 -6.03
C GLY A 58 -0.57 -3.07 -6.46
N ILE A 59 -0.33 -2.46 -7.61
CA ILE A 59 1.02 -2.15 -8.08
C ILE A 59 1.09 -0.67 -8.41
N ILE A 60 2.04 0.02 -7.81
CA ILE A 60 2.34 1.41 -8.05
C ILE A 60 3.76 1.52 -8.59
N LYS A 61 3.93 2.12 -9.75
CA LYS A 61 5.24 2.51 -10.25
C LYS A 61 5.53 3.92 -9.78
N LEU A 62 6.64 4.09 -9.08
CA LEU A 62 7.10 5.40 -8.64
C LEU A 62 7.78 6.16 -9.79
N ASP A 63 7.57 7.47 -9.83
CA ASP A 63 8.18 8.32 -10.85
C ASP A 63 9.71 8.43 -10.65
N ASP A 64 10.40 8.87 -11.70
CA ASP A 64 11.85 9.15 -11.72
C ASP A 64 12.76 7.98 -11.28
N GLY A 65 12.33 6.75 -11.54
CA GLY A 65 13.13 5.57 -11.21
C GLY A 65 13.12 5.21 -9.73
N GLY A 66 12.16 5.73 -8.96
CA GLY A 66 11.98 5.47 -7.51
C GLY A 66 11.54 4.05 -7.17
N GLY A 67 11.38 3.17 -8.17
CA GLY A 67 11.01 1.77 -7.95
C GLY A 67 9.51 1.49 -8.00
N TYR A 68 9.07 0.54 -7.19
CA TYR A 68 7.70 0.04 -7.16
C TYR A 68 7.20 -0.11 -5.72
N VAL A 69 5.90 0.09 -5.55
CA VAL A 69 5.20 -0.27 -4.31
C VAL A 69 4.21 -1.37 -4.66
N HIS A 70 4.32 -2.48 -3.96
CA HIS A 70 3.39 -3.60 -4.04
C HIS A 70 2.50 -3.57 -2.80
N ARG A 71 1.19 -3.57 -2.99
CA ARG A 71 0.20 -3.58 -1.93
C ARG A 71 -0.63 -4.85 -1.99
N PHE A 72 -0.76 -5.51 -0.88
CA PHE A 72 -1.51 -6.74 -0.72
C PHE A 72 -2.67 -6.46 0.24
N TYR A 73 -3.86 -6.47 -0.30
CA TYR A 73 -5.09 -6.19 0.46
C TYR A 73 -5.66 -7.48 1.00
N THR A 74 -6.16 -7.42 2.20
CA THR A 74 -6.69 -8.59 2.91
C THR A 74 -8.22 -8.57 2.98
N ASP A 75 -8.80 -9.68 3.41
CA ASP A 75 -10.24 -9.84 3.59
C ASP A 75 -10.80 -9.01 4.76
N ASP A 76 -9.94 -8.50 5.64
CA ASP A 76 -10.29 -7.63 6.78
C ASP A 76 -9.82 -6.16 6.59
N GLU A 77 -9.71 -5.74 5.33
CA GLU A 77 -9.38 -4.36 4.94
C GLU A 77 -7.96 -3.90 5.33
N MET A 78 -7.11 -4.81 5.78
CA MET A 78 -5.70 -4.48 6.03
C MET A 78 -4.93 -4.43 4.71
N MET A 79 -3.78 -3.78 4.73
CA MET A 79 -2.90 -3.65 3.58
C MET A 79 -1.45 -3.92 4.01
N LEU A 80 -0.86 -5.00 3.48
CA LEU A 80 0.58 -5.21 3.57
C LEU A 80 1.24 -4.52 2.37
N GLN A 81 2.12 -3.56 2.61
CA GLN A 81 2.83 -2.83 1.58
C GLN A 81 4.29 -3.26 1.56
N ALA A 82 4.85 -3.47 0.37
CA ALA A 82 6.26 -3.74 0.14
C ALA A 82 6.84 -2.70 -0.83
N VAL A 83 8.05 -2.24 -0.58
CA VAL A 83 8.80 -1.34 -1.46
C VAL A 83 9.92 -2.11 -2.14
N SER A 84 10.11 -1.90 -3.44
CA SER A 84 11.07 -2.62 -4.27
C SER A 84 11.64 -1.72 -5.36
N GLN A 85 12.87 -1.93 -5.78
CA GLN A 85 13.45 -1.29 -6.97
C GLN A 85 13.07 -2.05 -8.25
N GLN A 86 12.68 -3.33 -8.13
CA GLN A 86 12.34 -4.20 -9.24
C GLN A 86 10.81 -4.33 -9.41
N PRO A 87 10.33 -4.40 -10.67
CA PRO A 87 8.89 -4.50 -10.94
C PRO A 87 8.27 -5.83 -10.44
N ASP A 88 9.08 -6.87 -10.26
CA ASP A 88 8.68 -8.18 -9.74
C ASP A 88 8.77 -8.28 -8.22
N GLY A 89 9.25 -7.23 -7.54
CA GLY A 89 9.40 -7.20 -6.08
C GLY A 89 10.49 -8.13 -5.53
N SER A 90 11.40 -8.65 -6.38
CA SER A 90 12.40 -9.64 -5.99
C SER A 90 13.40 -9.15 -4.94
N ASP A 91 13.61 -7.85 -4.85
CA ASP A 91 14.50 -7.18 -3.90
C ASP A 91 13.74 -6.49 -2.74
N ALA A 92 12.45 -6.75 -2.58
CA ALA A 92 11.66 -6.13 -1.51
C ALA A 92 12.16 -6.57 -0.13
N ASP A 93 12.50 -5.60 0.70
CA ASP A 93 12.97 -5.79 2.08
C ASP A 93 12.32 -4.81 3.09
N ASP A 94 11.66 -3.77 2.59
CA ASP A 94 10.90 -2.79 3.39
C ASP A 94 9.41 -3.13 3.31
N PHE A 95 8.86 -3.57 4.43
CA PHE A 95 7.46 -3.95 4.55
C PHE A 95 6.76 -3.13 5.64
N THR A 96 5.51 -2.79 5.39
CA THR A 96 4.64 -2.16 6.39
C THR A 96 3.26 -2.79 6.34
N LEU A 97 2.77 -3.25 7.47
CA LEU A 97 1.38 -3.67 7.62
C LEU A 97 0.54 -2.49 8.07
N PHE A 98 -0.45 -2.10 7.29
CA PHE A 98 -1.38 -1.03 7.59
C PHE A 98 -2.75 -1.58 7.98
N ARG A 99 -3.34 -0.98 9.00
CA ARG A 99 -4.70 -1.21 9.45
C ARG A 99 -5.53 0.06 9.26
N PRO A 100 -6.78 -0.03 8.75
CA PRO A 100 -7.64 1.14 8.66
C PRO A 100 -7.95 1.70 10.06
N TRP A 101 -7.85 3.02 10.20
CA TRP A 101 -8.28 3.78 11.37
C TRP A 101 -9.61 4.46 11.11
N SER A 102 -9.71 5.18 10.01
CA SER A 102 -10.94 5.81 9.56
C SER A 102 -10.97 5.87 8.04
N SER A 103 -12.18 5.78 7.48
CA SER A 103 -12.46 5.97 6.07
C SER A 103 -13.74 6.79 5.92
N THR A 104 -13.69 7.82 5.07
CA THR A 104 -14.84 8.69 4.80
C THR A 104 -14.95 8.97 3.31
N TYR A 105 -16.17 9.09 2.79
CA TYR A 105 -16.39 9.59 1.43
C TYR A 105 -16.31 11.10 1.41
N ALA A 106 -15.63 11.65 0.40
CA ALA A 106 -15.66 13.09 0.16
C ALA A 106 -17.06 13.52 -0.27
N THR A 107 -17.63 14.49 0.43
CA THR A 107 -18.98 15.00 0.12
C THR A 107 -18.96 16.12 -0.91
N GLY A 108 -17.78 16.51 -1.41
CA GLY A 108 -17.61 17.49 -2.48
C GLY A 108 -16.20 18.06 -2.56
N GLY A 109 -15.99 18.92 -3.54
CA GLY A 109 -14.66 19.51 -3.79
C GLY A 109 -14.05 20.31 -2.64
N TRP A 110 -14.87 20.78 -1.70
CA TRP A 110 -14.42 21.49 -0.48
C TRP A 110 -13.72 20.52 0.48
N ASP A 111 -14.30 19.33 0.70
CA ASP A 111 -13.73 18.31 1.56
C ASP A 111 -12.43 17.79 0.98
N ASP A 112 -12.39 17.58 -0.34
CA ASP A 112 -11.16 17.19 -1.05
C ASP A 112 -10.05 18.23 -0.89
N ALA A 113 -10.37 19.52 -0.97
CA ALA A 113 -9.40 20.60 -0.82
C ALA A 113 -8.88 20.66 0.63
N ALA A 114 -9.78 20.61 1.61
CA ALA A 114 -9.43 20.64 3.02
C ALA A 114 -8.56 19.43 3.44
N PHE A 115 -8.90 18.24 2.97
CA PHE A 115 -8.09 17.04 3.23
C PHE A 115 -6.71 17.14 2.57
N ARG A 116 -6.61 17.65 1.34
CA ARG A 116 -5.35 17.86 0.64
C ARG A 116 -4.46 18.88 1.34
N ASP A 117 -5.04 19.99 1.82
CA ASP A 117 -4.32 20.97 2.62
C ASP A 117 -3.78 20.35 3.91
N ARG A 118 -4.57 19.45 4.53
CA ARG A 118 -4.16 18.70 5.71
C ARG A 118 -3.00 17.72 5.39
N LEU A 119 -3.05 17.01 4.26
CA LEU A 119 -1.95 16.15 3.78
C LEU A 119 -0.63 16.92 3.60
N SER A 120 -0.69 18.22 3.32
CA SER A 120 0.50 19.05 3.09
C SER A 120 1.19 19.48 4.39
N GLN A 121 0.57 19.31 5.55
CA GLN A 121 1.10 19.78 6.83
C GLN A 121 2.25 18.89 7.33
N PRO A 122 3.22 19.46 8.09
CA PRO A 122 4.33 18.69 8.66
C PRO A 122 3.91 17.75 9.79
N ARG A 123 2.71 17.93 10.34
CA ARG A 123 2.15 17.14 11.44
C ARG A 123 0.75 16.71 11.13
N TRP A 124 0.38 15.55 11.65
CA TRP A 124 -0.97 15.01 11.57
C TRP A 124 -1.54 14.79 12.95
N ASP A 125 -2.65 15.48 13.21
CA ASP A 125 -3.45 15.31 14.41
C ASP A 125 -4.77 14.63 14.03
N GLU A 126 -5.07 13.51 14.65
CA GLU A 126 -6.28 12.73 14.42
C GLU A 126 -6.98 12.43 15.73
N ALA A 127 -8.30 12.51 15.74
CA ALA A 127 -9.09 12.21 16.92
C ALA A 127 -8.83 10.77 17.41
N GLY A 128 -8.47 10.64 18.69
CA GLY A 128 -8.17 9.35 19.30
C GLY A 128 -6.77 8.80 19.03
N LEU A 129 -5.92 9.54 18.30
CA LEU A 129 -4.52 9.19 18.05
C LEU A 129 -3.58 10.22 18.71
N PRO A 130 -2.39 9.79 19.14
CA PRO A 130 -1.30 10.71 19.44
C PRO A 130 -0.85 11.46 18.17
N PRO A 131 -0.19 12.62 18.31
CA PRO A 131 0.30 13.37 17.16
C PRO A 131 1.42 12.62 16.41
N PHE A 132 1.41 12.71 15.08
CA PHE A 132 2.43 12.17 14.20
C PHE A 132 3.17 13.32 13.49
N ARG A 133 4.47 13.15 13.21
CA ARG A 133 5.28 14.05 12.38
C ARG A 133 5.44 13.44 10.98
N ARG A 134 5.58 14.28 9.97
CA ARG A 134 5.80 13.80 8.60
C ARG A 134 7.07 12.95 8.53
N PHE A 135 6.98 11.80 7.82
CA PHE A 135 8.09 10.89 7.56
C PHE A 135 8.83 11.26 6.27
N TRP A 136 8.08 11.48 5.19
CA TRP A 136 8.67 11.87 3.90
C TRP A 136 9.23 13.29 3.92
N TYR A 137 10.04 13.65 2.92
CA TYR A 137 10.75 14.93 2.80
C TYR A 137 11.71 15.19 3.98
N ASP A 138 12.38 14.12 4.46
CA ASP A 138 13.36 14.18 5.56
C ASP A 138 12.82 14.85 6.84
N GLY A 139 11.52 14.77 7.06
CA GLY A 139 10.86 15.37 8.21
C GLY A 139 10.82 16.90 8.19
N ASP A 140 10.99 17.54 7.03
CA ASP A 140 10.92 19.00 6.86
C ASP A 140 9.64 19.57 7.47
N GLU A 141 9.77 20.57 8.36
CA GLU A 141 8.65 21.25 9.05
C GLU A 141 7.89 22.25 8.16
N ARG A 142 8.31 22.44 6.89
CA ARG A 142 7.58 23.29 5.94
C ARG A 142 6.40 22.53 5.32
N VAL A 143 5.42 23.25 4.81
CA VAL A 143 4.36 22.70 3.98
C VAL A 143 4.97 22.06 2.73
N GLN A 144 4.58 20.80 2.43
CA GLN A 144 5.05 20.04 1.27
C GLN A 144 3.86 19.48 0.50
N PRO A 145 3.91 19.40 -0.83
CA PRO A 145 2.82 18.83 -1.59
C PRO A 145 2.65 17.32 -1.27
N PRO A 146 1.40 16.82 -1.23
CA PRO A 146 1.18 15.39 -1.09
C PRO A 146 1.73 14.63 -2.30
N VAL A 147 2.26 13.44 -2.04
CA VAL A 147 2.75 12.53 -3.09
C VAL A 147 1.58 12.02 -3.91
N GLN A 148 1.70 12.07 -5.23
CA GLN A 148 0.69 11.55 -6.16
C GLN A 148 1.10 10.16 -6.62
N LEU A 149 0.17 9.21 -6.53
CA LEU A 149 0.40 7.82 -6.91
C LEU A 149 -0.73 7.34 -7.84
N TRP A 150 -0.38 6.41 -8.72
CA TRP A 150 -1.31 5.68 -9.57
C TRP A 150 -1.15 4.20 -9.28
N GLU A 151 -2.21 3.59 -8.81
CA GLU A 151 -2.25 2.18 -8.46
C GLU A 151 -3.05 1.40 -9.49
N ALA A 152 -2.46 0.34 -10.03
CA ALA A 152 -3.16 -0.67 -10.81
C ALA A 152 -3.58 -1.80 -9.86
N LEU A 153 -4.89 -2.02 -9.70
CA LEU A 153 -5.47 -3.00 -8.76
C LEU A 153 -5.91 -4.26 -9.49
N TYR A 154 -5.54 -5.42 -8.94
CA TYR A 154 -5.84 -6.76 -9.45
C TYR A 154 -6.60 -7.56 -8.39
N TYR A 155 -7.60 -8.33 -8.82
CA TYR A 155 -8.31 -9.33 -8.01
C TYR A 155 -7.95 -10.77 -8.39
N GLU A 156 -7.24 -10.95 -9.50
CA GLU A 156 -6.77 -12.24 -9.98
C GLU A 156 -5.27 -12.16 -10.31
N ARG A 157 -4.58 -13.30 -10.21
CA ARG A 157 -3.14 -13.37 -10.47
C ARG A 157 -2.79 -13.16 -11.95
N ASP A 158 -3.70 -13.53 -12.83
CA ASP A 158 -3.51 -13.49 -14.27
C ASP A 158 -4.48 -12.50 -14.92
N GLY A 159 -3.98 -11.58 -15.72
CA GLY A 159 -4.84 -10.68 -16.49
C GLY A 159 -4.47 -9.19 -16.35
N ALA A 160 -5.41 -8.36 -16.78
CA ALA A 160 -5.28 -6.92 -16.70
C ALA A 160 -5.76 -6.39 -15.33
N PRO A 161 -5.32 -5.21 -14.91
CA PRO A 161 -5.85 -4.58 -13.73
C PRO A 161 -7.36 -4.32 -13.89
N VAL A 162 -8.10 -4.53 -12.81
CA VAL A 162 -9.56 -4.32 -12.77
C VAL A 162 -9.90 -2.84 -12.61
N LYS A 163 -9.03 -2.11 -11.92
CA LYS A 163 -9.17 -0.68 -11.64
C LYS A 163 -7.83 0.03 -11.65
N HIS A 164 -7.87 1.33 -11.98
CA HIS A 164 -6.80 2.24 -11.64
C HIS A 164 -7.30 3.22 -10.58
N ILE A 165 -6.44 3.49 -9.60
CA ILE A 165 -6.78 4.35 -8.46
C ILE A 165 -5.75 5.48 -8.41
N ARG A 166 -6.24 6.71 -8.59
CA ARG A 166 -5.42 7.89 -8.35
C ARG A 166 -5.42 8.21 -6.86
N GLN A 167 -4.24 8.45 -6.31
CA GLN A 167 -4.08 8.75 -4.90
C GLN A 167 -3.26 10.01 -4.68
N GLN A 168 -3.56 10.71 -3.61
CA GLN A 168 -2.72 11.73 -3.01
C GLN A 168 -2.50 11.34 -1.56
N CYS A 169 -1.26 11.19 -1.14
CA CYS A 169 -0.98 10.65 0.18
C CYS A 169 0.23 11.32 0.84
N MET A 170 0.30 11.13 2.15
CA MET A 170 1.45 11.50 2.96
C MET A 170 1.65 10.46 4.05
N LEU A 171 2.92 10.12 4.30
CA LEU A 171 3.31 9.21 5.36
C LEU A 171 3.83 10.01 6.55
N TYR A 172 3.34 9.66 7.72
CA TYR A 172 3.72 10.24 8.99
C TYR A 172 4.26 9.15 9.92
N VAL A 173 4.99 9.55 10.95
CA VAL A 173 5.63 8.64 11.89
C VAL A 173 5.55 9.22 13.31
N ARG A 174 5.50 8.33 14.29
CA ARG A 174 5.81 8.63 15.68
C ARG A 174 6.71 7.55 16.26
N ASP A 175 7.56 7.93 17.18
CA ASP A 175 8.43 6.99 17.88
C ASP A 175 7.66 6.31 19.02
N LEU A 176 7.91 5.02 19.21
CA LEU A 176 7.38 4.21 20.31
C LEU A 176 8.53 3.87 21.28
N ALA A 177 8.26 3.92 22.58
CA ALA A 177 9.21 3.53 23.59
C ALA A 177 9.15 2.01 23.85
N PRO A 178 10.27 1.33 24.16
CA PRO A 178 11.65 1.83 24.23
C PRO A 178 12.30 1.95 22.84
N GLU A 179 11.88 1.17 21.86
CA GLU A 179 12.38 1.16 20.49
C GLU A 179 11.26 0.74 19.55
N GLY A 180 11.07 1.48 18.47
CA GLY A 180 10.08 1.20 17.45
C GLY A 180 9.46 2.45 16.88
N GLN A 181 8.70 2.26 15.81
CA GLN A 181 7.97 3.32 15.14
C GLN A 181 6.57 2.84 14.79
N GLU A 182 5.63 3.74 14.85
CA GLU A 182 4.30 3.57 14.30
C GLU A 182 4.12 4.58 13.18
N LEU A 183 3.59 4.12 12.06
CA LEU A 183 3.36 4.93 10.89
C LEU A 183 1.88 5.31 10.81
N LEU A 184 1.61 6.41 10.14
CA LEU A 184 0.27 6.80 9.74
C LEU A 184 0.31 7.16 8.26
N LEU A 185 -0.43 6.43 7.44
CA LEU A 185 -0.65 6.75 6.04
C LEU A 185 -2.01 7.46 5.92
N ALA A 186 -1.97 8.73 5.54
CA ALA A 186 -3.16 9.48 5.17
C ALA A 186 -3.23 9.56 3.64
N LEU A 187 -4.37 9.18 3.07
CA LEU A 187 -4.54 9.18 1.62
C LEU A 187 -5.94 9.59 1.18
N SER A 188 -6.00 10.33 0.08
CA SER A 188 -7.21 10.56 -0.70
C SER A 188 -7.13 9.65 -1.93
N ALA A 189 -8.05 8.70 -2.07
CA ALA A 189 -8.06 7.72 -3.13
C ALA A 189 -9.31 7.89 -4.01
N ARG A 190 -9.09 7.88 -5.34
CA ARG A 190 -10.14 8.01 -6.33
C ARG A 190 -10.00 6.93 -7.40
N PRO A 191 -10.81 5.86 -7.36
CA PRO A 191 -10.89 4.90 -8.43
C PRO A 191 -11.42 5.54 -9.73
N GLU A 192 -11.04 5.03 -10.88
CA GLU A 192 -11.63 5.42 -12.17
C GLU A 192 -13.14 5.21 -12.13
N GLY A 193 -13.91 6.28 -12.42
CA GLY A 193 -15.36 6.26 -12.40
C GLY A 193 -16.00 6.13 -11.02
N GLY A 194 -15.24 6.19 -9.93
CA GLY A 194 -15.71 6.08 -8.56
C GLY A 194 -15.65 7.38 -7.76
N ASP A 195 -16.18 7.31 -6.55
CA ASP A 195 -16.13 8.39 -5.57
C ASP A 195 -14.75 8.47 -4.89
N THR A 196 -14.42 9.64 -4.38
CA THR A 196 -13.20 9.85 -3.61
C THR A 196 -13.42 9.40 -2.16
N THR A 197 -12.46 8.65 -1.62
CA THR A 197 -12.36 8.35 -0.20
C THR A 197 -11.18 9.07 0.43
N HIS A 198 -11.32 9.37 1.72
CA HIS A 198 -10.25 9.86 2.58
C HIS A 198 -9.99 8.81 3.65
N ASP A 199 -8.83 8.19 3.59
CA ASP A 199 -8.49 7.04 4.41
C ASP A 199 -7.30 7.39 5.31
N ILE A 200 -7.41 7.01 6.57
CA ILE A 200 -6.34 7.07 7.56
C ILE A 200 -6.02 5.63 7.96
N MET A 201 -4.78 5.26 7.84
CA MET A 201 -4.31 3.92 8.19
C MET A 201 -3.14 4.01 9.17
N ILE A 202 -3.14 3.16 10.18
CA ILE A 202 -2.03 3.02 11.12
C ILE A 202 -1.14 1.88 10.65
N GLY A 203 0.16 2.10 10.60
CA GLY A 203 1.14 1.20 10.04
C GLY A 203 2.15 0.68 11.05
N LEU A 204 2.47 -0.59 10.93
CA LEU A 204 3.54 -1.27 11.65
C LEU A 204 4.62 -1.67 10.65
N PRO A 205 5.85 -1.10 10.73
CA PRO A 205 6.99 -1.59 9.96
C PRO A 205 7.29 -3.04 10.31
N LEU A 206 7.51 -3.88 9.31
CA LEU A 206 7.84 -5.30 9.45
C LEU A 206 9.14 -5.62 8.71
N SER A 207 9.98 -6.43 9.32
CA SER A 207 11.08 -7.07 8.62
C SER A 207 10.60 -8.37 7.93
N PRO A 208 11.27 -8.81 6.86
CA PRO A 208 10.92 -10.08 6.21
C PRO A 208 11.00 -11.33 7.11
N ALA A 209 11.69 -11.25 8.24
CA ALA A 209 11.78 -12.33 9.21
C ALA A 209 10.57 -12.42 10.16
N GLU A 210 9.66 -11.42 10.12
CA GLU A 210 8.52 -11.32 11.04
C GLU A 210 7.21 -11.83 10.44
N PHE A 211 7.27 -12.37 9.22
CA PHE A 211 6.13 -13.02 8.58
C PHE A 211 6.58 -14.15 7.65
N SER A 212 5.64 -14.99 7.26
CA SER A 212 5.79 -16.02 6.22
C SER A 212 4.54 -16.08 5.35
N ALA A 213 4.67 -16.48 4.07
CA ALA A 213 3.57 -16.62 3.12
C ALA A 213 3.57 -18.01 2.48
#